data_f6f7fd71a20dab23229f96bba1d93702
#
_entry.id   f6f7fd71a20dab23229f96bba1d93702
#
_cell.length_a   1.000
_cell.length_b   1.000
_cell.length_c   1.000
_cell.angle_alpha   90.00
_cell.angle_beta   90.00
_cell.angle_gamma   90.00
#
_symmetry.space_group_name_H-M   'P 1'
#
loop_
_entity.id
_entity.type
_entity.pdbx_description
1 polymer ?
#
loop_
_entity_poly.entity_id
_entity_poly.type
_entity_poly.pdbx_seq_one_letter_code
_entity_poly.pdbx_strand_id
1 'polypeptide(L)'
;MYHRLIAQGAAILLAVVLSGCSSLSDESNQVKVAEAKATKIPAQQKSVTLLDRVVWNAQKQQGKMYRWGGTSPVTGFDCSGLTQYAFRNGAQVAIPRTAAEQYAAAVKVPRGRAEKGDLVFFNTSGKRVSHVGIYLGKNRFVHAPRTGKAITTSELKGYWEKRLIGFGRIPGACRPSYS
;
A
#
# COMPACT_ATOMS: atom_id res chain seq x y z
N MET A 1 -39.58 36.52 -31.02
CA MET A 1 -40.14 35.95 -32.28
C MET A 1 -40.20 34.45 -32.09
N TYR A 2 -41.41 33.95 -31.82
CA TYR A 2 -42.18 32.97 -32.62
C TYR A 2 -41.59 31.56 -32.64
N HIS A 3 -42.22 30.45 -32.36
CA HIS A 3 -43.57 29.91 -32.08
C HIS A 3 -43.33 28.49 -31.59
N ARG A 4 -43.95 27.98 -30.51
CA ARG A 4 -45.27 27.29 -30.41
C ARG A 4 -45.50 26.14 -31.41
N LEU A 5 -45.79 24.95 -30.85
CA LEU A 5 -47.04 24.13 -30.99
C LEU A 5 -46.71 22.72 -30.48
N ILE A 6 -47.24 22.13 -29.41
CA ILE A 6 -48.58 21.59 -29.10
C ILE A 6 -49.05 20.51 -30.09
N ALA A 7 -49.26 19.30 -29.56
CA ALA A 7 -50.39 18.35 -29.78
C ALA A 7 -50.01 17.04 -29.08
N GLN A 8 -50.61 16.58 -28.01
CA GLN A 8 -51.97 16.07 -27.71
C GLN A 8 -52.34 14.77 -28.46
N GLY A 9 -52.85 13.84 -27.65
CA GLY A 9 -53.76 12.77 -28.00
C GLY A 9 -53.13 11.38 -27.85
N ALA A 10 -53.71 10.32 -27.30
CA ALA A 10 -54.99 10.13 -26.63
C ALA A 10 -54.93 8.77 -25.94
N ALA A 11 -55.66 8.64 -24.89
CA ALA A 11 -55.91 7.39 -24.13
C ALA A 11 -56.77 6.42 -24.90
N ILE A 12 -56.54 5.14 -24.73
CA ILE A 12 -57.61 4.12 -24.87
C ILE A 12 -57.47 3.08 -23.77
N LEU A 13 -58.43 3.10 -22.87
CA LEU A 13 -58.80 2.05 -21.94
C LEU A 13 -59.45 0.92 -22.68
N LEU A 14 -59.13 -0.32 -22.39
CA LEU A 14 -60.13 -1.40 -22.48
C LEU A 14 -59.84 -2.48 -21.44
N ALA A 15 -60.72 -2.55 -20.48
CA ALA A 15 -60.85 -3.62 -19.52
C ALA A 15 -61.78 -4.71 -20.12
N VAL A 16 -61.42 -5.97 -19.98
CA VAL A 16 -62.39 -7.05 -19.98
C VAL A 16 -61.98 -8.17 -19.00
N VAL A 17 -62.93 -8.58 -18.32
CA VAL A 17 -63.14 -9.32 -17.08
C VAL A 17 -63.35 -10.82 -17.40
N LEU A 18 -63.24 -11.59 -16.31
CA LEU A 18 -63.88 -12.89 -16.00
C LEU A 18 -63.12 -14.16 -16.37
N SER A 19 -62.68 -14.79 -15.35
CA SER A 19 -63.26 -15.89 -14.53
C SER A 19 -63.04 -17.30 -15.09
N GLY A 20 -62.43 -18.11 -14.24
CA GLY A 20 -62.37 -19.55 -14.46
C GLY A 20 -61.70 -20.21 -13.23
N CYS A 21 -62.51 -20.58 -12.24
CA CYS A 21 -62.16 -21.58 -11.24
C CYS A 21 -62.07 -22.96 -11.85
N SER A 22 -61.06 -23.74 -11.53
CA SER A 22 -61.25 -25.16 -11.11
C SER A 22 -59.93 -25.83 -10.74
N SER A 23 -59.91 -26.26 -9.52
CA SER A 23 -59.63 -27.61 -9.00
C SER A 23 -58.19 -28.14 -9.08
N LEU A 24 -57.57 -28.19 -7.92
CA LEU A 24 -56.98 -29.37 -7.26
C LEU A 24 -56.18 -30.33 -8.16
N SER A 25 -54.88 -30.28 -8.03
CA SER A 25 -54.10 -31.53 -7.83
C SER A 25 -52.86 -31.16 -7.02
N ASP A 26 -52.85 -31.73 -5.85
CA ASP A 26 -51.74 -31.89 -4.95
C ASP A 26 -50.62 -32.66 -5.66
N GLU A 27 -49.51 -32.04 -5.90
CA GLU A 27 -48.27 -32.71 -6.20
C GLU A 27 -47.15 -32.04 -5.42
N SER A 28 -46.91 -32.66 -4.29
CA SER A 28 -45.81 -32.37 -3.39
C SER A 28 -44.48 -32.54 -4.14
N ASN A 29 -44.03 -31.50 -4.81
CA ASN A 29 -42.65 -31.42 -5.29
C ASN A 29 -41.76 -30.91 -4.13
N GLN A 30 -41.33 -31.87 -3.33
CA GLN A 30 -40.25 -31.67 -2.38
C GLN A 30 -39.01 -31.28 -3.15
N VAL A 31 -38.80 -29.97 -3.30
CA VAL A 31 -37.49 -29.45 -3.64
C VAL A 31 -36.57 -29.80 -2.48
N LYS A 32 -35.84 -30.90 -2.63
CA LYS A 32 -34.64 -31.17 -1.83
C LYS A 32 -33.72 -29.96 -1.99
N VAL A 33 -33.78 -29.08 -1.02
CA VAL A 33 -32.71 -28.07 -0.81
C VAL A 33 -31.47 -28.88 -0.54
N ALA A 34 -30.66 -29.06 -1.60
CA ALA A 34 -29.33 -29.58 -1.45
C ALA A 34 -28.59 -28.58 -0.52
N GLU A 35 -28.35 -29.08 0.68
CA GLU A 35 -27.52 -28.43 1.67
C GLU A 35 -26.17 -28.12 1.02
N ALA A 36 -26.02 -26.90 0.54
CA ALA A 36 -24.77 -26.39 -0.03
C ALA A 36 -23.75 -26.43 1.10
N LYS A 37 -22.98 -27.49 1.08
CA LYS A 37 -21.78 -27.69 1.91
C LYS A 37 -21.02 -26.37 1.90
N ALA A 38 -21.08 -25.65 3.01
CA ALA A 38 -20.34 -24.41 3.20
C ALA A 38 -18.87 -24.70 2.92
N THR A 39 -18.43 -24.38 1.71
CA THR A 39 -17.03 -24.43 1.33
C THR A 39 -16.33 -23.45 2.26
N LYS A 40 -15.55 -23.98 3.21
CA LYS A 40 -14.63 -23.18 4.03
C LYS A 40 -13.83 -22.31 3.07
N ILE A 41 -14.14 -21.01 3.05
CA ILE A 41 -13.29 -20.02 2.37
C ILE A 41 -11.91 -20.15 3.00
N PRO A 42 -10.88 -20.49 2.22
CA PRO A 42 -9.55 -20.65 2.79
C PRO A 42 -9.08 -19.32 3.36
N ALA A 43 -8.48 -19.41 4.53
CA ALA A 43 -7.94 -18.35 5.34
C ALA A 43 -7.37 -17.18 4.53
N GLN A 44 -8.01 -16.02 4.71
CA GLN A 44 -7.41 -14.69 4.79
C GLN A 44 -6.20 -14.47 3.85
N GLN A 45 -6.49 -14.14 2.61
CA GLN A 45 -5.52 -13.49 1.73
C GLN A 45 -5.13 -12.17 2.41
N LYS A 46 -3.95 -12.17 3.07
CA LYS A 46 -3.42 -10.98 3.74
C LYS A 46 -3.30 -9.88 2.70
N SER A 47 -4.17 -8.89 2.77
CA SER A 47 -4.17 -7.74 1.86
C SER A 47 -2.79 -7.09 1.85
N VAL A 48 -2.22 -6.88 0.67
CA VAL A 48 -0.92 -6.21 0.51
C VAL A 48 -1.09 -4.75 0.93
N THR A 49 -0.40 -4.34 1.98
CA THR A 49 -0.45 -2.97 2.48
C THR A 49 0.38 -2.02 1.61
N LEU A 50 0.15 -0.71 1.72
CA LEU A 50 0.99 0.30 1.08
C LEU A 50 2.46 0.17 1.54
N LEU A 51 2.70 -0.13 2.81
CA LEU A 51 4.05 -0.35 3.34
C LEU A 51 4.71 -1.61 2.79
N ASP A 52 3.96 -2.67 2.48
CA ASP A 52 4.51 -3.83 1.77
C ASP A 52 5.00 -3.45 0.38
N ARG A 53 4.26 -2.59 -0.33
CA ARG A 53 4.66 -2.05 -1.63
C ARG A 53 5.90 -1.16 -1.53
N VAL A 54 5.99 -0.32 -0.49
CA VAL A 54 7.19 0.50 -0.22
C VAL A 54 8.41 -0.39 -0.06
N VAL A 55 8.32 -1.38 0.81
CA VAL A 55 9.41 -2.35 1.04
C VAL A 55 9.78 -3.08 -0.24
N TRP A 56 8.80 -3.58 -0.98
CA TRP A 56 9.04 -4.28 -2.24
C TRP A 56 9.75 -3.39 -3.27
N ASN A 57 9.33 -2.13 -3.43
CA ASN A 57 9.99 -1.19 -4.35
C ASN A 57 11.45 -0.94 -3.98
N ALA A 58 11.77 -0.84 -2.70
CA ALA A 58 13.15 -0.69 -2.25
C ALA A 58 13.98 -1.98 -2.46
N GLN A 59 13.43 -3.13 -2.10
CA GLN A 59 14.11 -4.42 -2.24
C GLN A 59 14.40 -4.78 -3.70
N LYS A 60 13.52 -4.41 -4.64
CA LYS A 60 13.77 -4.56 -6.09
C LYS A 60 14.99 -3.80 -6.59
N GLN A 61 15.50 -2.83 -5.85
CA GLN A 61 16.68 -2.08 -6.23
C GLN A 61 17.99 -2.71 -5.70
N GLN A 62 17.92 -3.76 -4.91
CA GLN A 62 19.11 -4.44 -4.38
C GLN A 62 20.04 -4.88 -5.52
N GLY A 63 21.34 -4.81 -5.26
CA GLY A 63 22.40 -5.06 -6.26
C GLY A 63 22.76 -3.83 -7.10
N LYS A 64 21.90 -2.82 -7.23
CA LYS A 64 22.26 -1.57 -7.91
C LYS A 64 23.27 -0.79 -7.09
N MET A 65 24.27 -0.21 -7.77
CA MET A 65 25.31 0.55 -7.11
C MET A 65 24.78 1.86 -6.51
N TYR A 66 25.32 2.22 -5.35
CA TYR A 66 25.09 3.53 -4.76
C TYR A 66 25.53 4.64 -5.72
N ARG A 67 24.73 5.68 -5.82
CA ARG A 67 25.06 6.91 -6.54
C ARG A 67 24.71 8.12 -5.69
N TRP A 68 25.68 8.96 -5.40
CA TRP A 68 25.45 10.24 -4.70
C TRP A 68 24.43 11.10 -5.46
N GLY A 69 23.38 11.57 -4.77
CA GLY A 69 22.31 12.35 -5.40
C GLY A 69 21.34 11.55 -6.24
N GLY A 70 21.55 10.25 -6.41
CA GLY A 70 20.70 9.37 -7.23
C GLY A 70 19.32 9.15 -6.61
N THR A 71 18.28 9.12 -7.46
CA THR A 71 16.85 9.00 -7.07
C THR A 71 16.05 8.05 -7.95
N SER A 72 16.70 7.34 -8.88
CA SER A 72 15.99 6.51 -9.86
C SER A 72 16.71 5.21 -10.18
N PRO A 73 15.99 4.19 -10.69
CA PRO A 73 16.60 2.95 -11.14
C PRO A 73 17.62 3.09 -12.26
N VAL A 74 17.53 4.17 -13.03
CA VAL A 74 18.41 4.46 -14.17
C VAL A 74 19.70 5.12 -13.69
N THR A 75 19.59 6.12 -12.82
CA THR A 75 20.75 6.89 -12.34
C THR A 75 21.42 6.29 -11.12
N GLY A 76 20.81 5.31 -10.46
CA GLY A 76 21.20 4.79 -9.15
C GLY A 76 20.56 5.58 -8.02
N PHE A 77 20.92 5.25 -6.79
CA PHE A 77 20.32 5.81 -5.58
C PHE A 77 21.35 6.17 -4.53
N ASP A 78 21.14 7.28 -3.83
CA ASP A 78 21.67 7.44 -2.49
C ASP A 78 20.66 6.94 -1.44
N CYS A 79 21.01 7.03 -0.15
CA CYS A 79 20.18 6.47 0.92
C CYS A 79 18.77 7.07 0.96
N SER A 80 18.65 8.39 0.93
CA SER A 80 17.37 9.11 0.98
C SER A 80 16.64 9.12 -0.37
N GLY A 81 17.34 9.03 -1.49
CA GLY A 81 16.74 8.87 -2.81
C GLY A 81 16.08 7.51 -2.97
N LEU A 82 16.66 6.45 -2.42
CA LEU A 82 16.05 5.12 -2.39
C LEU A 82 14.73 5.13 -1.60
N THR A 83 14.73 5.71 -0.41
CA THR A 83 13.49 5.82 0.40
C THR A 83 12.44 6.69 -0.29
N GLN A 84 12.85 7.83 -0.86
CA GLN A 84 11.96 8.70 -1.63
C GLN A 84 11.30 7.98 -2.81
N TYR A 85 12.07 7.24 -3.58
CA TYR A 85 11.58 6.41 -4.68
C TYR A 85 10.59 5.35 -4.20
N ALA A 86 10.93 4.64 -3.12
CA ALA A 86 10.11 3.56 -2.59
C ALA A 86 8.75 4.07 -2.08
N PHE A 87 8.71 5.19 -1.36
CA PHE A 87 7.46 5.78 -0.87
C PHE A 87 6.60 6.33 -2.00
N ARG A 88 7.20 7.01 -2.97
CA ARG A 88 6.48 7.52 -4.14
C ARG A 88 5.81 6.40 -4.93
N ASN A 89 6.52 5.31 -5.20
CA ASN A 89 6.01 4.22 -6.05
C ASN A 89 5.21 3.16 -5.26
N GLY A 90 5.43 3.02 -3.96
CA GLY A 90 4.75 2.04 -3.13
C GLY A 90 3.49 2.57 -2.44
N ALA A 91 3.53 3.81 -1.97
CA ALA A 91 2.46 4.42 -1.19
C ALA A 91 1.87 5.69 -1.83
N GLN A 92 2.44 6.17 -2.96
CA GLN A 92 2.10 7.45 -3.60
C GLN A 92 2.29 8.66 -2.66
N VAL A 93 3.22 8.54 -1.72
CA VAL A 93 3.58 9.58 -0.77
C VAL A 93 4.91 10.21 -1.17
N ALA A 94 4.92 11.53 -1.34
CA ALA A 94 6.14 12.29 -1.51
C ALA A 94 6.76 12.56 -0.14
N ILE A 95 8.05 12.23 0.01
CA ILE A 95 8.81 12.52 1.21
C ILE A 95 10.01 13.41 0.88
N PRO A 96 10.58 14.16 1.84
CA PRO A 96 11.69 15.08 1.60
C PRO A 96 12.91 14.41 1.00
N ARG A 97 13.79 15.24 0.39
CA ARG A 97 14.95 14.73 -0.36
C ARG A 97 16.06 14.17 0.53
N THR A 98 16.33 14.78 1.67
CA THR A 98 17.46 14.41 2.52
C THR A 98 17.04 13.53 3.70
N ALA A 99 17.99 12.73 4.22
CA ALA A 99 17.74 11.90 5.40
C ALA A 99 17.34 12.73 6.64
N ALA A 100 17.94 13.91 6.81
CA ALA A 100 17.61 14.80 7.92
C ALA A 100 16.19 15.36 7.84
N GLU A 101 15.76 15.79 6.66
CA GLU A 101 14.40 16.28 6.44
C GLU A 101 13.36 15.14 6.54
N GLN A 102 13.69 13.93 6.05
CA GLN A 102 12.84 12.76 6.23
C GLN A 102 12.68 12.41 7.72
N TYR A 103 13.75 12.53 8.49
CA TYR A 103 13.67 12.36 9.94
C TYR A 103 12.78 13.42 10.59
N ALA A 104 12.89 14.69 10.18
CA ALA A 104 12.05 15.76 10.69
C ALA A 104 10.55 15.53 10.36
N ALA A 105 10.25 15.09 9.14
CA ALA A 105 8.88 14.85 8.68
C ALA A 105 8.23 13.57 9.24
N ALA A 106 9.02 12.62 9.74
CA ALA A 106 8.52 11.36 10.26
C ALA A 106 8.01 11.48 11.70
N VAL A 107 6.91 10.80 12.01
CA VAL A 107 6.46 10.55 13.39
C VAL A 107 7.44 9.57 14.03
N LYS A 108 8.03 9.94 15.17
CA LYS A 108 9.02 9.10 15.86
C LYS A 108 8.35 7.85 16.43
N VAL A 109 8.97 6.70 16.21
CA VAL A 109 8.47 5.39 16.64
C VAL A 109 9.46 4.79 17.62
N PRO A 110 9.02 4.38 18.81
CA PRO A 110 9.86 3.61 19.73
C PRO A 110 10.30 2.28 19.06
N ARG A 111 11.55 1.86 19.31
CA ARG A 111 12.11 0.63 18.70
C ARG A 111 11.19 -0.59 18.82
N GLY A 112 10.59 -0.80 19.98
CA GLY A 112 9.69 -1.93 20.24
C GLY A 112 8.35 -1.87 19.48
N ARG A 113 8.03 -0.72 18.85
CA ARG A 113 6.84 -0.52 18.00
C ARG A 113 7.19 -0.28 16.54
N ALA A 114 8.47 -0.41 16.18
CA ALA A 114 8.88 -0.26 14.80
C ALA A 114 8.40 -1.44 13.95
N GLU A 115 7.77 -1.12 12.82
CA GLU A 115 7.15 -2.07 11.91
C GLU A 115 7.80 -2.03 10.53
N LYS A 116 7.62 -3.08 9.77
CA LYS A 116 8.04 -3.16 8.38
C LYS A 116 7.50 -1.96 7.59
N GLY A 117 8.39 -1.26 6.90
CA GLY A 117 8.08 -0.05 6.14
C GLY A 117 8.37 1.26 6.89
N ASP A 118 8.61 1.24 8.20
CA ASP A 118 9.13 2.41 8.90
C ASP A 118 10.53 2.77 8.40
N LEU A 119 10.89 4.04 8.46
CA LEU A 119 12.24 4.49 8.21
C LEU A 119 13.13 4.25 9.44
N VAL A 120 14.36 3.90 9.22
CA VAL A 120 15.39 3.78 10.25
C VAL A 120 16.53 4.74 9.96
N PHE A 121 16.95 5.53 10.95
CA PHE A 121 17.85 6.65 10.81
C PHE A 121 19.14 6.45 11.59
N PHE A 122 20.25 6.93 11.01
CA PHE A 122 21.58 6.71 11.58
C PHE A 122 22.44 7.99 11.51
N ASN A 123 23.41 8.06 12.42
CA ASN A 123 24.53 8.98 12.37
C ASN A 123 25.78 8.26 11.87
N THR A 124 26.09 8.38 10.58
CA THR A 124 27.24 7.73 9.94
C THR A 124 28.38 8.67 9.59
N SER A 125 28.17 10.00 9.68
CA SER A 125 29.14 11.02 9.27
C SER A 125 29.44 12.09 10.32
N GLY A 126 29.09 11.84 11.59
CA GLY A 126 29.21 12.83 12.66
C GLY A 126 28.11 13.90 12.67
N LYS A 127 27.32 14.01 11.60
CA LYS A 127 26.11 14.83 11.56
C LYS A 127 24.97 14.09 12.24
N ARG A 128 24.04 14.82 12.85
CA ARG A 128 22.98 14.24 13.68
C ARG A 128 22.18 13.16 12.93
N VAL A 129 21.70 13.42 11.71
CA VAL A 129 21.07 12.44 10.84
C VAL A 129 21.73 12.50 9.49
N SER A 130 22.42 11.43 9.11
CA SER A 130 23.20 11.41 7.86
C SER A 130 22.90 10.20 6.97
N HIS A 131 22.13 9.24 7.48
CA HIS A 131 21.79 8.04 6.73
C HIS A 131 20.40 7.53 7.09
N VAL A 132 19.75 6.89 6.13
CA VAL A 132 18.40 6.34 6.27
C VAL A 132 18.25 5.03 5.50
N GLY A 133 17.43 4.14 6.01
CA GLY A 133 16.97 2.93 5.36
C GLY A 133 15.50 2.67 5.63
N ILE A 134 14.95 1.61 5.02
CA ILE A 134 13.59 1.14 5.26
C ILE A 134 13.66 -0.13 6.09
N TYR A 135 13.00 -0.12 7.24
CA TYR A 135 12.96 -1.25 8.16
C TYR A 135 12.14 -2.41 7.58
N LEU A 136 12.68 -3.62 7.69
CA LEU A 136 12.07 -4.84 7.17
C LEU A 136 11.44 -5.71 8.26
N GLY A 137 11.54 -5.27 9.52
CA GLY A 137 11.29 -6.12 10.67
C GLY A 137 12.49 -7.01 11.03
N LYS A 138 12.41 -7.68 12.18
CA LYS A 138 13.42 -8.63 12.66
C LYS A 138 14.86 -8.08 12.62
N ASN A 139 15.01 -6.83 13.08
CA ASN A 139 16.29 -6.12 13.09
C ASN A 139 17.00 -6.02 11.73
N ARG A 140 16.27 -5.99 10.62
CA ARG A 140 16.83 -5.83 9.27
C ARG A 140 16.29 -4.60 8.58
N PHE A 141 17.08 -4.02 7.70
CA PHE A 141 16.67 -2.86 6.89
C PHE A 141 17.34 -2.88 5.52
N VAL A 142 16.68 -2.37 4.50
CA VAL A 142 17.23 -2.17 3.17
C VAL A 142 17.68 -0.72 3.01
N HIS A 143 18.86 -0.52 2.40
CA HIS A 143 19.42 0.81 2.21
C HIS A 143 20.42 0.87 1.06
N ALA A 144 20.74 2.08 0.58
CA ALA A 144 21.86 2.37 -0.29
C ALA A 144 23.02 2.87 0.59
N PRO A 145 24.08 2.06 0.85
CA PRO A 145 25.03 2.33 1.93
C PRO A 145 25.93 3.55 1.69
N ARG A 146 26.73 3.51 0.62
CA ARG A 146 27.73 4.54 0.25
C ARG A 146 28.33 4.23 -1.11
N THR A 147 29.09 5.17 -1.65
CA THR A 147 29.88 4.97 -2.91
C THR A 147 30.71 3.68 -2.84
N GLY A 148 30.72 2.95 -3.93
CA GLY A 148 31.42 1.67 -4.08
C GLY A 148 30.70 0.45 -3.45
N LYS A 149 29.48 0.64 -2.95
CA LYS A 149 28.65 -0.44 -2.41
C LYS A 149 27.29 -0.49 -3.09
N ALA A 150 26.77 -1.69 -3.27
CA ALA A 150 25.43 -1.88 -3.80
C ALA A 150 24.37 -1.71 -2.71
N ILE A 151 23.13 -1.38 -3.14
CA ILE A 151 21.94 -1.42 -2.31
C ILE A 151 21.79 -2.83 -1.76
N THR A 152 21.62 -2.93 -0.45
CA THR A 152 21.63 -4.21 0.27
C THR A 152 20.71 -4.20 1.49
N THR A 153 20.46 -5.37 2.02
CA THR A 153 19.87 -5.55 3.36
C THR A 153 20.97 -5.69 4.38
N SER A 154 20.87 -4.93 5.47
CA SER A 154 21.78 -4.99 6.62
C SER A 154 21.01 -5.33 7.90
N GLU A 155 21.73 -5.80 8.91
CA GLU A 155 21.20 -6.05 10.26
C GLU A 155 21.50 -4.90 11.20
N LEU A 156 20.55 -4.59 12.10
CA LEU A 156 20.72 -3.63 13.20
C LEU A 156 21.57 -4.27 14.31
N LYS A 157 22.86 -4.48 14.02
CA LYS A 157 23.86 -4.97 14.97
C LYS A 157 25.22 -4.30 14.70
N GLY A 158 26.12 -4.35 15.70
CA GLY A 158 27.48 -3.86 15.56
C GLY A 158 27.58 -2.42 15.09
N TYR A 159 28.09 -2.19 13.88
CA TYR A 159 28.25 -0.86 13.28
C TYR A 159 26.96 -0.05 13.25
N TRP A 160 25.87 -0.65 12.80
CA TRP A 160 24.58 0.02 12.65
C TRP A 160 23.89 0.28 13.99
N GLU A 161 23.99 -0.65 14.92
CA GLU A 161 23.45 -0.48 16.28
C GLU A 161 24.05 0.73 17.00
N LYS A 162 25.39 0.86 16.92
CA LYS A 162 26.12 1.99 17.55
C LYS A 162 25.80 3.36 16.95
N ARG A 163 25.21 3.39 15.75
CA ARG A 163 24.89 4.62 14.99
C ARG A 163 23.40 4.89 14.86
N LEU A 164 22.59 4.03 15.41
CA LEU A 164 21.13 4.16 15.37
C LEU A 164 20.68 5.41 16.12
N ILE A 165 19.93 6.27 15.43
CA ILE A 165 19.23 7.40 16.03
C ILE A 165 17.82 7.01 16.44
N GLY A 166 17.12 6.25 15.61
CA GLY A 166 15.75 5.82 15.87
C GLY A 166 14.98 5.47 14.61
N PHE A 167 13.69 5.29 14.81
CA PHE A 167 12.74 4.95 13.77
C PHE A 167 11.73 6.07 13.56
N GLY A 168 11.15 6.13 12.37
CA GLY A 168 10.11 7.09 12.06
C GLY A 168 9.13 6.55 11.03
N ARG A 169 7.86 6.83 11.26
CA ARG A 169 6.75 6.46 10.40
C ARG A 169 6.32 7.64 9.56
N ILE A 170 6.20 7.43 8.26
CA ILE A 170 5.75 8.48 7.34
C ILE A 170 4.22 8.57 7.37
N PRO A 171 3.64 9.75 7.71
CA PRO A 171 2.21 9.97 7.67
C PRO A 171 1.63 9.69 6.27
N GLY A 172 0.43 9.11 6.22
CA GLY A 172 -0.26 8.81 4.97
C GLY A 172 0.14 7.49 4.28
N ALA A 173 1.28 6.89 4.64
CA ALA A 173 1.71 5.62 4.08
C ALA A 173 1.07 4.38 4.72
N CYS A 174 0.31 4.56 5.82
CA CYS A 174 -0.32 3.47 6.57
C CYS A 174 -1.79 3.25 6.22
N ARG A 175 -2.32 3.94 5.21
CA ARG A 175 -3.71 3.72 4.79
C ARG A 175 -3.81 2.40 4.03
N PRO A 176 -4.85 1.56 4.29
CA PRO A 176 -5.14 0.42 3.42
C PRO A 176 -5.38 0.94 2.00
N SER A 177 -4.81 0.24 1.01
CA SER A 177 -5.14 0.48 -0.40
C SER A 177 -6.55 -0.07 -0.63
N TYR A 178 -7.57 0.76 -0.54
CA TYR A 178 -8.87 0.44 -1.14
C TYR A 178 -8.74 0.69 -2.64
N SER A 179 -8.75 -0.36 -3.41
CA SER A 179 -8.99 -0.36 -4.85
C SER A 179 -10.42 -0.71 -5.10
#